data_64fb0bab6d962a75a43525124b2ed4dc
#
_entry.id   64fb0bab6d962a75a43525124b2ed4dc
#
_cell.length_a   1.000
_cell.length_b   1.000
_cell.length_c   1.000
_cell.angle_alpha   90.00
_cell.angle_beta   90.00
_cell.angle_gamma   90.00
#
_symmetry.space_group_name_H-M   'P 1'
#
loop_
_entity.id
_entity.type
_entity.pdbx_description
1 polymer ?
#
loop_
_entity_poly.entity_id
_entity_poly.type
_entity_poly.pdbx_seq_one_letter_code
_entity_poly.pdbx_strand_id
1 'polypeptide(L)'
;ARLERAVINFMMDTHSNEHGYTEMLAPYIVNKDSMTGTGQLPKFAEDMFKIQDADLYLVPTAEVPATNYHRDEILDGDELPEHYCVYTACFREEAGSAGRDTRGLIRQHQFNKVELIKFVKPETSYDELEKMVRDASHILELLEIPYHVVTLCSGDIGFTAAKTYDIEVWLPSCNMYREISSCSNV
;
A
#
# COMPACT_ATOMS: atom_id res chain seq x y z
N ALA A 1 -6.59 2.39 19.69
CA ALA A 1 -7.84 1.82 19.15
C ALA A 1 -8.83 2.90 18.69
N ARG A 2 -9.29 3.84 19.56
CA ARG A 2 -10.31 4.82 19.13
C ARG A 2 -9.79 5.81 18.08
N LEU A 3 -8.59 6.35 18.26
CA LEU A 3 -7.96 7.26 17.30
C LEU A 3 -7.65 6.54 15.98
N GLU A 4 -7.04 5.36 16.05
CA GLU A 4 -6.72 4.54 14.89
C GLU A 4 -7.97 4.26 14.03
N ARG A 5 -9.06 3.79 14.66
CA ARG A 5 -10.33 3.57 13.95
C ARG A 5 -10.88 4.86 13.32
N ALA A 6 -10.76 6.01 14.02
CA ALA A 6 -11.21 7.29 13.48
C ALA A 6 -10.38 7.69 12.24
N VAL A 7 -9.07 7.49 12.25
CA VAL A 7 -8.19 7.77 11.11
C VAL A 7 -8.47 6.83 9.94
N ILE A 8 -8.68 5.52 10.19
CA ILE A 8 -9.06 4.57 9.14
C ILE A 8 -10.36 5.00 8.45
N ASN A 9 -11.41 5.28 9.24
CA ASN A 9 -12.69 5.72 8.68
C ASN A 9 -12.53 7.03 7.89
N PHE A 10 -11.80 7.99 8.46
CA PHE A 10 -11.53 9.27 7.79
C PHE A 10 -10.85 9.09 6.43
N MET A 11 -9.80 8.23 6.34
CA MET A 11 -9.13 7.93 5.08
C MET A 11 -10.08 7.26 4.08
N MET A 12 -10.81 6.23 4.51
CA MET A 12 -11.76 5.52 3.64
C MET A 12 -12.86 6.45 3.13
N ASP A 13 -13.47 7.24 4.02
CA ASP A 13 -14.53 8.19 3.66
C ASP A 13 -14.02 9.29 2.71
N THR A 14 -12.83 9.83 2.93
CA THR A 14 -12.24 10.84 2.05
C THR A 14 -11.97 10.27 0.66
N HIS A 15 -11.33 9.09 0.57
CA HIS A 15 -11.02 8.49 -0.72
C HIS A 15 -12.28 8.07 -1.49
N SER A 16 -13.29 7.52 -0.82
CA SER A 16 -14.52 7.10 -1.49
C SER A 16 -15.44 8.28 -1.88
N ASN A 17 -15.59 9.28 -1.01
CA ASN A 17 -16.55 10.36 -1.24
C ASN A 17 -15.98 11.54 -2.03
N GLU A 18 -14.67 11.84 -1.89
CA GLU A 18 -14.04 13.03 -2.48
C GLU A 18 -13.11 12.70 -3.65
N HIS A 19 -12.37 11.59 -3.58
CA HIS A 19 -11.39 11.22 -4.60
C HIS A 19 -11.91 10.22 -5.64
N GLY A 20 -13.15 9.72 -5.46
CA GLY A 20 -13.82 8.85 -6.44
C GLY A 20 -13.34 7.41 -6.46
N TYR A 21 -12.75 6.91 -5.36
CA TYR A 21 -12.39 5.50 -5.24
C TYR A 21 -13.58 4.65 -4.80
N THR A 22 -13.67 3.44 -5.30
CA THR A 22 -14.62 2.43 -4.84
C THR A 22 -14.04 1.69 -3.65
N GLU A 23 -14.78 1.65 -2.54
CA GLU A 23 -14.37 0.90 -1.36
C GLU A 23 -14.42 -0.61 -1.63
N MET A 24 -13.34 -1.33 -1.33
CA MET A 24 -13.21 -2.77 -1.48
C MET A 24 -12.87 -3.44 -0.15
N LEU A 25 -13.60 -4.49 0.19
CA LEU A 25 -13.29 -5.38 1.29
C LEU A 25 -12.57 -6.62 0.77
N ALA A 26 -11.27 -6.71 1.01
CA ALA A 26 -10.41 -7.78 0.54
C ALA A 26 -10.12 -8.83 1.63
N PRO A 27 -9.84 -10.10 1.26
CA PRO A 27 -9.46 -11.13 2.22
C PRO A 27 -8.07 -10.88 2.82
N TYR A 28 -7.88 -11.28 4.08
CA TYR A 28 -6.58 -11.19 4.78
C TYR A 28 -5.71 -12.45 4.60
N ILE A 29 -6.29 -13.51 4.05
CA ILE A 29 -5.61 -14.77 3.75
C ILE A 29 -5.67 -14.98 2.24
N VAL A 30 -4.53 -15.23 1.63
CA VAL A 30 -4.37 -15.42 0.19
C VAL A 30 -3.55 -16.67 -0.12
N ASN A 31 -3.65 -17.19 -1.34
CA ASN A 31 -2.85 -18.31 -1.79
C ASN A 31 -1.47 -17.86 -2.29
N LYS A 32 -0.59 -18.83 -2.52
CA LYS A 32 0.77 -18.59 -3.03
C LYS A 32 0.77 -17.87 -4.38
N ASP A 33 -0.17 -18.22 -5.25
CA ASP A 33 -0.21 -17.63 -6.58
C ASP A 33 -0.52 -16.13 -6.55
N SER A 34 -1.40 -15.69 -5.64
CA SER A 34 -1.66 -14.27 -5.43
C SER A 34 -0.42 -13.53 -4.91
N MET A 35 0.33 -14.15 -3.98
CA MET A 35 1.59 -13.60 -3.47
C MET A 35 2.68 -13.52 -4.54
N THR A 36 2.69 -14.47 -5.47
CA THR A 36 3.64 -14.49 -6.59
C THR A 36 3.26 -13.46 -7.65
N GLY A 37 1.96 -13.34 -7.95
CA GLY A 37 1.43 -12.42 -8.96
C GLY A 37 1.75 -10.94 -8.68
N THR A 38 1.90 -10.55 -7.41
CA THR A 38 2.29 -9.20 -7.00
C THR A 38 3.76 -9.08 -6.58
N GLY A 39 4.59 -10.10 -6.86
CA GLY A 39 6.02 -10.06 -6.62
C GLY A 39 6.46 -10.20 -5.15
N GLN A 40 5.55 -10.53 -4.23
CA GLN A 40 5.90 -10.77 -2.83
C GLN A 40 6.71 -12.06 -2.69
N LEU A 41 6.34 -13.09 -3.41
CA LEU A 41 7.09 -14.34 -3.50
C LEU A 41 7.79 -14.46 -4.88
N PRO A 42 8.97 -15.09 -4.92
CA PRO A 42 9.74 -15.66 -3.79
C PRO A 42 10.60 -14.65 -3.03
N LYS A 43 10.72 -13.41 -3.49
CA LYS A 43 11.74 -12.43 -3.05
C LYS A 43 11.67 -12.13 -1.55
N PHE A 44 10.47 -11.95 -1.01
CA PHE A 44 10.26 -11.56 0.38
C PHE A 44 9.73 -12.71 1.26
N ALA A 45 10.04 -13.96 0.90
CA ALA A 45 9.52 -15.14 1.59
C ALA A 45 9.80 -15.15 3.10
N GLU A 46 10.95 -14.60 3.54
CA GLU A 46 11.34 -14.53 4.95
C GLU A 46 10.53 -13.51 5.77
N ASP A 47 9.87 -12.56 5.09
CA ASP A 47 9.03 -11.57 5.72
C ASP A 47 7.54 -11.96 5.75
N MET A 48 7.19 -13.10 5.15
CA MET A 48 5.80 -13.52 4.98
C MET A 48 5.37 -14.55 6.02
N PHE A 49 4.25 -14.28 6.70
CA PHE A 49 3.59 -15.28 7.56
C PHE A 49 2.88 -16.32 6.72
N LYS A 50 3.42 -17.54 6.68
CA LYS A 50 2.78 -18.69 6.04
C LYS A 50 1.96 -19.47 7.06
N ILE A 51 0.74 -19.89 6.66
CA ILE A 51 -0.10 -20.77 7.49
C ILE A 51 0.49 -22.19 7.45
N GLN A 52 0.67 -22.76 8.64
CA GLN A 52 1.23 -24.11 8.76
C GLN A 52 0.33 -25.15 8.05
N ASP A 53 0.96 -26.09 7.35
CA ASP A 53 0.31 -27.19 6.63
C ASP A 53 -0.70 -26.74 5.54
N ALA A 54 -0.61 -25.49 5.10
CA ALA A 54 -1.41 -24.93 4.02
C ALA A 54 -0.56 -24.07 3.07
N ASP A 55 -0.97 -23.97 1.81
CA ASP A 55 -0.33 -23.06 0.85
C ASP A 55 -1.01 -21.69 0.85
N LEU A 56 -1.21 -21.17 2.07
CA LEU A 56 -1.87 -19.92 2.36
C LEU A 56 -0.97 -19.00 3.18
N TYR A 57 -1.18 -17.70 3.03
CA TYR A 57 -0.37 -16.64 3.63
C TYR A 57 -1.27 -15.54 4.19
N LEU A 58 -0.83 -14.91 5.28
CA LEU A 58 -1.39 -13.64 5.72
C LEU A 58 -0.89 -12.52 4.81
N VAL A 59 -1.75 -11.60 4.42
CA VAL A 59 -1.39 -10.51 3.49
C VAL A 59 -0.41 -9.53 4.13
N PRO A 60 0.70 -9.18 3.46
CA PRO A 60 1.62 -8.13 3.93
C PRO A 60 1.14 -6.72 3.55
N THR A 61 0.18 -6.62 2.63
CA THR A 61 -0.38 -5.41 2.04
C THR A 61 -1.69 -5.73 1.33
N ALA A 62 -2.61 -4.78 1.28
CA ALA A 62 -3.85 -4.92 0.51
C ALA A 62 -3.61 -4.99 -1.02
N GLU A 63 -2.44 -4.53 -1.48
CA GLU A 63 -2.02 -4.67 -2.89
C GLU A 63 -2.19 -6.10 -3.39
N VAL A 64 -1.83 -7.11 -2.57
CA VAL A 64 -1.89 -8.52 -2.97
C VAL A 64 -3.31 -8.93 -3.37
N PRO A 65 -4.33 -8.88 -2.51
CA PRO A 65 -5.67 -9.29 -2.91
C PRO A 65 -6.33 -8.33 -3.90
N ALA A 66 -6.08 -7.03 -3.79
CA ALA A 66 -6.73 -6.05 -4.65
C ALA A 66 -6.22 -6.10 -6.10
N THR A 67 -4.90 -6.25 -6.32
CA THR A 67 -4.34 -6.39 -7.67
C THR A 67 -4.76 -7.72 -8.31
N ASN A 68 -4.88 -8.80 -7.51
CA ASN A 68 -5.35 -10.08 -8.00
C ASN A 68 -6.88 -10.15 -8.22
N TYR A 69 -7.63 -9.08 -7.94
CA TYR A 69 -9.08 -9.04 -8.16
C TYR A 69 -9.41 -9.29 -9.64
N HIS A 70 -8.65 -8.71 -10.55
CA HIS A 70 -8.78 -8.90 -11.98
C HIS A 70 -7.80 -9.92 -12.58
N ARG A 71 -7.31 -10.82 -11.76
CA ARG A 71 -6.39 -11.86 -12.23
C ARG A 71 -7.07 -12.77 -13.26
N ASP A 72 -6.35 -13.06 -14.34
CA ASP A 72 -6.82 -13.89 -15.47
C ASP A 72 -8.06 -13.30 -16.20
N GLU A 73 -8.33 -12.00 -16.05
CA GLU A 73 -9.39 -11.28 -16.75
C GLU A 73 -8.82 -10.38 -17.85
N ILE A 74 -9.61 -10.16 -18.89
CA ILE A 74 -9.36 -9.14 -19.91
C ILE A 74 -10.39 -8.05 -19.68
N LEU A 75 -9.92 -6.90 -19.21
CA LEU A 75 -10.79 -5.77 -18.91
C LEU A 75 -11.19 -5.02 -20.18
N ASP A 76 -12.43 -4.50 -20.21
CA ASP A 76 -12.84 -3.58 -21.25
C ASP A 76 -12.12 -2.22 -21.04
N GLY A 77 -11.41 -1.78 -22.09
CA GLY A 77 -10.72 -0.50 -22.04
C GLY A 77 -11.64 0.71 -21.85
N ASP A 78 -12.94 0.59 -22.14
CA ASP A 78 -13.90 1.68 -21.94
C ASP A 78 -14.39 1.77 -20.47
N GLU A 79 -14.15 0.75 -19.66
CA GLU A 79 -14.43 0.75 -18.21
C GLU A 79 -13.26 1.32 -17.38
N LEU A 80 -12.08 1.48 -17.99
CA LEU A 80 -10.90 2.06 -17.32
C LEU A 80 -10.93 3.61 -17.36
N PRO A 81 -10.45 4.28 -16.30
CA PRO A 81 -9.75 3.73 -15.14
C PRO A 81 -10.70 3.22 -14.04
N GLU A 82 -10.31 2.14 -13.35
CA GLU A 82 -10.93 1.69 -12.11
C GLU A 82 -10.07 2.07 -10.91
N HIS A 83 -10.70 2.59 -9.86
CA HIS A 83 -10.03 3.06 -8.65
C HIS A 83 -10.61 2.39 -7.41
N TYR A 84 -9.76 1.76 -6.59
CA TYR A 84 -10.18 1.10 -5.36
C TYR A 84 -9.43 1.64 -4.14
N CYS A 85 -10.15 1.84 -3.03
CA CYS A 85 -9.55 2.03 -1.71
C CYS A 85 -9.86 0.82 -0.83
N VAL A 86 -8.84 0.30 -0.15
CA VAL A 86 -8.90 -0.97 0.56
C VAL A 86 -8.29 -0.84 1.95
N TYR A 87 -9.10 -1.04 2.99
CA TYR A 87 -8.57 -1.18 4.35
C TYR A 87 -8.18 -2.64 4.62
N THR A 88 -6.97 -2.84 5.17
CA THR A 88 -6.49 -4.17 5.54
C THR A 88 -5.60 -4.13 6.78
N ALA A 89 -5.74 -5.13 7.66
CA ALA A 89 -4.64 -5.50 8.55
C ALA A 89 -3.54 -6.15 7.68
N CYS A 90 -2.30 -5.72 7.87
CA CYS A 90 -1.11 -6.19 7.16
C CYS A 90 -0.19 -6.93 8.12
N PHE A 91 0.46 -7.99 7.65
CA PHE A 91 1.27 -8.89 8.47
C PHE A 91 2.65 -9.07 7.86
N ARG A 92 3.71 -8.74 8.61
CA ARG A 92 5.11 -8.88 8.19
C ARG A 92 5.97 -9.42 9.33
N GLU A 93 6.85 -10.37 9.04
CA GLU A 93 7.82 -10.91 10.00
C GLU A 93 8.88 -9.89 10.40
N GLU A 94 9.15 -8.90 9.54
CA GLU A 94 10.18 -7.88 9.76
C GLU A 94 11.57 -8.50 10.02
N ALA A 95 11.88 -9.62 9.37
CA ALA A 95 13.06 -10.45 9.60
C ALA A 95 14.39 -9.70 9.42
N GLY A 96 14.44 -8.71 8.52
CA GLY A 96 15.63 -7.88 8.24
C GLY A 96 15.75 -6.61 9.08
N SER A 97 14.78 -6.30 9.96
CA SER A 97 14.67 -5.00 10.62
C SER A 97 15.33 -4.91 12.00
N ALA A 98 16.39 -5.66 12.27
CA ALA A 98 17.14 -5.57 13.52
C ALA A 98 17.72 -4.15 13.71
N GLY A 99 17.05 -3.31 14.51
CA GLY A 99 17.49 -1.93 14.72
C GLY A 99 16.63 -1.10 15.67
N ARG A 100 16.86 0.22 15.65
CA ARG A 100 16.20 1.18 16.55
C ARG A 100 14.67 1.23 16.43
N ASP A 101 14.11 0.98 15.25
CA ASP A 101 12.67 1.11 14.96
C ASP A 101 11.84 -0.11 15.41
N THR A 102 12.48 -1.20 15.83
CA THR A 102 11.82 -2.42 16.34
C THR A 102 11.34 -2.29 17.79
N ARG A 103 11.75 -1.22 18.48
CA ARG A 103 11.28 -0.90 19.83
C ARG A 103 10.24 0.21 19.76
N GLY A 104 8.95 -0.14 19.84
CA GLY A 104 7.85 0.82 19.82
C GLY A 104 6.79 0.51 18.77
N LEU A 105 6.16 1.56 18.21
CA LEU A 105 5.01 1.42 17.30
C LEU A 105 5.34 1.61 15.81
N ILE A 106 6.58 1.93 15.45
CA ILE A 106 6.95 2.25 14.07
C ILE A 106 6.99 0.99 13.21
N ARG A 107 7.57 -0.13 13.73
CA ARG A 107 7.60 -1.42 13.05
C ARG A 107 6.88 -2.47 13.88
N GLN A 108 5.88 -3.08 13.27
CA GLN A 108 5.00 -4.06 13.91
C GLN A 108 4.80 -5.26 13.00
N HIS A 109 4.66 -6.45 13.61
CA HIS A 109 4.28 -7.68 12.88
C HIS A 109 2.88 -7.59 12.29
N GLN A 110 2.02 -6.81 12.92
CA GLN A 110 0.67 -6.49 12.43
C GLN A 110 0.44 -4.99 12.52
N PHE A 111 0.01 -4.38 11.43
CA PHE A 111 -0.38 -2.96 11.36
C PHE A 111 -1.56 -2.79 10.40
N ASN A 112 -2.20 -1.63 10.43
CA ASN A 112 -3.33 -1.31 9.58
C ASN A 112 -2.90 -0.38 8.44
N LYS A 113 -3.45 -0.60 7.23
CA LYS A 113 -3.17 0.21 6.06
C LYS A 113 -4.44 0.46 5.25
N VAL A 114 -4.61 1.68 4.78
CA VAL A 114 -5.54 2.02 3.70
C VAL A 114 -4.74 2.12 2.42
N GLU A 115 -5.05 1.28 1.45
CA GLU A 115 -4.35 1.15 0.18
C GLU A 115 -5.17 1.75 -0.95
N LEU A 116 -4.52 2.41 -1.88
CA LEU A 116 -5.10 2.91 -3.12
C LEU A 116 -4.58 2.09 -4.30
N ILE A 117 -5.49 1.54 -5.10
CA ILE A 117 -5.16 0.77 -6.30
C ILE A 117 -5.88 1.39 -7.49
N LYS A 118 -5.18 1.52 -8.61
CA LYS A 118 -5.75 1.98 -9.88
C LYS A 118 -5.41 1.00 -10.99
N PHE A 119 -6.41 0.56 -11.74
CA PHE A 119 -6.25 -0.11 -13.02
C PHE A 119 -6.47 0.92 -14.11
N VAL A 120 -5.47 1.13 -14.95
CA VAL A 120 -5.46 2.25 -15.89
C VAL A 120 -4.92 1.83 -17.26
N LYS A 121 -5.24 2.61 -18.30
CA LYS A 121 -4.61 2.43 -19.60
C LYS A 121 -3.12 2.81 -19.54
N PRO A 122 -2.22 2.09 -20.23
CA PRO A 122 -0.77 2.38 -20.20
C PRO A 122 -0.43 3.84 -20.55
N GLU A 123 -1.17 4.44 -21.47
CA GLU A 123 -0.93 5.81 -21.95
C GLU A 123 -1.15 6.88 -20.87
N THR A 124 -1.99 6.57 -19.86
CA THR A 124 -2.35 7.50 -18.78
C THR A 124 -1.72 7.13 -17.44
N SER A 125 -0.95 6.04 -17.36
CA SER A 125 -0.49 5.46 -16.11
C SER A 125 0.36 6.43 -15.26
N TYR A 126 1.23 7.21 -15.88
CA TYR A 126 2.04 8.20 -15.17
C TYR A 126 1.22 9.38 -14.66
N ASP A 127 0.22 9.85 -15.42
CA ASP A 127 -0.69 10.91 -14.98
C ASP A 127 -1.56 10.43 -13.82
N GLU A 128 -1.99 9.17 -13.84
CA GLU A 128 -2.75 8.56 -12.74
C GLU A 128 -1.89 8.31 -11.50
N LEU A 129 -0.59 8.04 -11.65
CA LEU A 129 0.35 8.02 -10.53
C LEU A 129 0.45 9.40 -9.86
N GLU A 130 0.60 10.47 -10.64
CA GLU A 130 0.63 11.85 -10.10
C GLU A 130 -0.67 12.23 -9.36
N LYS A 131 -1.83 11.75 -9.85
CA LYS A 131 -3.11 11.92 -9.15
C LYS A 131 -3.15 11.11 -7.85
N MET A 132 -2.69 9.86 -7.86
CA MET A 132 -2.63 9.00 -6.67
C MET A 132 -1.76 9.62 -5.56
N VAL A 133 -0.61 10.18 -5.93
CA VAL A 133 0.28 10.89 -4.98
C VAL A 133 -0.45 12.08 -4.35
N ARG A 134 -1.20 12.86 -5.15
CA ARG A 134 -2.00 13.98 -4.62
C ARG A 134 -3.11 13.49 -3.69
N ASP A 135 -3.84 12.43 -4.05
CA ASP A 135 -4.91 11.86 -3.24
C ASP A 135 -4.37 11.37 -1.88
N ALA A 136 -3.23 10.68 -1.88
CA ALA A 136 -2.57 10.20 -0.66
C ALA A 136 -2.03 11.36 0.19
N SER A 137 -1.42 12.37 -0.42
CA SER A 137 -0.89 13.55 0.27
C SER A 137 -2.00 14.41 0.86
N HIS A 138 -3.16 14.50 0.21
CA HIS A 138 -4.31 15.28 0.68
C HIS A 138 -4.79 14.82 2.07
N ILE A 139 -4.68 13.54 2.39
CA ILE A 139 -4.97 13.05 3.76
C ILE A 139 -4.08 13.75 4.79
N LEU A 140 -2.79 13.92 4.49
CA LEU A 140 -1.85 14.58 5.40
C LEU A 140 -2.11 16.08 5.51
N GLU A 141 -2.52 16.73 4.41
CA GLU A 141 -2.95 18.12 4.41
C GLU A 141 -4.16 18.33 5.30
N LEU A 142 -5.19 17.50 5.18
CA LEU A 142 -6.39 17.56 6.02
C LEU A 142 -6.11 17.28 7.51
N LEU A 143 -5.09 16.45 7.79
CA LEU A 143 -4.63 16.16 9.16
C LEU A 143 -3.60 17.19 9.68
N GLU A 144 -3.21 18.17 8.86
CA GLU A 144 -2.19 19.19 9.19
C GLU A 144 -0.84 18.57 9.60
N ILE A 145 -0.47 17.44 8.98
CA ILE A 145 0.79 16.73 9.25
C ILE A 145 1.85 17.21 8.26
N PRO A 146 3.00 17.74 8.72
CA PRO A 146 4.10 18.12 7.84
C PRO A 146 4.67 16.91 7.08
N TYR A 147 4.73 17.00 5.76
CA TYR A 147 5.22 15.94 4.89
C TYR A 147 6.07 16.49 3.74
N HIS A 148 6.77 15.61 3.07
CA HIS A 148 7.33 15.86 1.75
C HIS A 148 7.21 14.61 0.87
N VAL A 149 7.31 14.81 -0.44
CA VAL A 149 7.26 13.73 -1.44
C VAL A 149 8.65 13.57 -2.03
N VAL A 150 9.15 12.33 -2.05
CA VAL A 150 10.47 11.98 -2.57
C VAL A 150 10.30 11.07 -3.77
N THR A 151 10.97 11.38 -4.88
CA THR A 151 11.08 10.44 -6.00
C THR A 151 12.22 9.47 -5.71
N LEU A 152 11.94 8.17 -5.73
CA LEU A 152 12.97 7.16 -5.49
C LEU A 152 13.96 7.11 -6.64
N CYS A 153 15.24 6.96 -6.30
CA CYS A 153 16.30 6.71 -7.27
C CYS A 153 16.30 5.24 -7.73
N SER A 154 16.99 4.95 -8.83
CA SER A 154 17.03 3.61 -9.42
C SER A 154 17.62 2.52 -8.52
N GLY A 155 18.34 2.90 -7.45
CA GLY A 155 18.88 1.96 -6.46
C GLY A 155 17.87 1.51 -5.41
N ASP A 156 16.82 2.32 -5.17
CA ASP A 156 15.81 2.09 -4.14
C ASP A 156 14.46 1.65 -4.70
N ILE A 157 14.24 1.87 -6.01
CA ILE A 157 12.98 1.50 -6.66
C ILE A 157 12.77 -0.01 -6.66
N GLY A 158 11.55 -0.46 -6.37
CA GLY A 158 11.19 -1.88 -6.40
C GLY A 158 11.36 -2.51 -7.79
N PHE A 159 11.68 -3.79 -7.87
CA PHE A 159 11.92 -4.48 -9.15
C PHE A 159 10.69 -4.57 -10.06
N THR A 160 9.50 -4.39 -9.52
CA THR A 160 8.23 -4.37 -10.26
C THR A 160 7.84 -2.96 -10.72
N ALA A 161 8.47 -1.91 -10.18
CA ALA A 161 8.05 -0.54 -10.40
C ALA A 161 8.88 0.16 -11.49
N ALA A 162 8.19 0.95 -12.32
CA ALA A 162 8.81 1.84 -13.30
C ALA A 162 9.11 3.24 -12.73
N LYS A 163 8.29 3.70 -11.77
CA LYS A 163 8.46 4.97 -11.06
C LYS A 163 7.80 4.87 -9.69
N THR A 164 8.45 5.39 -8.67
CA THR A 164 7.95 5.40 -7.29
C THR A 164 8.16 6.76 -6.63
N TYR A 165 7.14 7.18 -5.90
CA TYR A 165 7.18 8.29 -4.96
C TYR A 165 6.94 7.77 -3.56
N ASP A 166 7.78 8.19 -2.61
CA ASP A 166 7.53 8.01 -1.18
C ASP A 166 6.99 9.30 -0.58
N ILE A 167 6.03 9.16 0.31
CA ILE A 167 5.50 10.24 1.12
C ILE A 167 6.04 10.04 2.53
N GLU A 168 6.83 11.01 3.00
CA GLU A 168 7.48 10.97 4.30
C GLU A 168 6.91 12.05 5.21
N VAL A 169 6.67 11.71 6.47
CA VAL A 169 6.20 12.64 7.51
C VAL A 169 7.28 12.94 8.52
N TRP A 170 7.25 14.16 9.05
CA TRP A 170 8.15 14.55 10.12
C TRP A 170 7.81 13.84 11.44
N LEU A 171 8.77 13.11 11.99
CA LEU A 171 8.67 12.47 13.30
C LEU A 171 9.52 13.23 14.33
N PRO A 172 8.91 14.05 15.21
CA PRO A 172 9.65 14.80 16.22
C PRO A 172 10.49 13.95 17.16
N SER A 173 10.02 12.74 17.50
CA SER A 173 10.74 11.80 18.37
C SER A 173 12.05 11.29 17.80
N CYS A 174 12.16 11.24 16.46
CA CYS A 174 13.34 10.78 15.74
C CYS A 174 14.15 11.95 15.15
N ASN A 175 13.59 13.17 15.16
CA ASN A 175 14.14 14.36 14.52
C ASN A 175 14.48 14.12 13.04
N MET A 176 13.59 13.45 12.30
CA MET A 176 13.75 13.12 10.88
C MET A 176 12.42 12.81 10.20
N TYR A 177 12.43 12.88 8.88
CA TYR A 177 11.34 12.36 8.07
C TYR A 177 11.38 10.83 8.00
N ARG A 178 10.20 10.22 7.94
CA ARG A 178 10.02 8.77 7.78
C ARG A 178 8.93 8.50 6.77
N GLU A 179 9.18 7.57 5.88
CA GLU A 179 8.21 7.05 4.93
C GLU A 179 7.00 6.46 5.66
N ILE A 180 5.81 6.84 5.20
CA ILE A 180 4.53 6.29 5.66
C ILE A 180 3.68 5.77 4.51
N SER A 181 4.00 6.14 3.27
CA SER A 181 3.29 5.72 2.08
C SER A 181 4.21 5.70 0.89
N SER A 182 4.01 4.75 -0.02
CA SER A 182 4.74 4.64 -1.29
C SER A 182 3.73 4.47 -2.43
N CYS A 183 3.88 5.26 -3.50
CA CYS A 183 3.01 5.23 -4.67
C CYS A 183 3.84 4.85 -5.90
N SER A 184 3.49 3.76 -6.55
CA SER A 184 4.25 3.21 -7.68
C SER A 184 3.40 3.05 -8.94
N ASN A 185 4.05 3.23 -10.09
CA ASN A 185 3.62 2.75 -11.39
C ASN A 185 4.37 1.45 -11.66
N VAL A 186 3.65 0.36 -11.84
CA VAL A 186 4.17 -1.00 -12.01
C VAL A 186 3.83 -1.59 -13.37
#